data_cc1ac2a778dcd6209e1a3cef3f951e8b
#
_entry.id   cc1ac2a778dcd6209e1a3cef3f951e8b
#
_cell.length_a   1.000
_cell.length_b   1.000
_cell.length_c   1.000
_cell.angle_alpha   90.00
_cell.angle_beta   90.00
_cell.angle_gamma   90.00
#
_symmetry.space_group_name_H-M   'P 1'
#
loop_
_entity.id
_entity.type
_entity.pdbx_description
1 polymer ?
#
loop_
_entity_poly.entity_id
_entity_poly.type
_entity_poly.pdbx_seq_one_letter_code
_entity_poly.pdbx_strand_id
1 'polypeptide(L)'
;MISELEPFYERVLARPGIVLLLGGIDAGKTTVAVELLRRGLANGHSVALVDADVAQSTVGPPTTVGLRCPGPDELTRESLRVADELSFAGTITPRGHLLPLVAATSTLVAAALARGCDLVVVDTTSFVSGLYGQLLKYHKLQLTRPDYVLAFERGGELEPLVGIARRFTSAEVVEHNVRTDLPARTVEERMIFREEQFAAYFAAGVSRWKVKPSVFMPTLPPEFDLALLDGIVVGMEDGRGSCAGIGVLEYDDAQNVLRMVSPVTHGVRGLRLGSVRIATDGKSRGPVDFRNLFRTD
;
A
#
# COMPACT_ATOMS: atom_id res chain seq x y z
N MET A 1 10.51 -4.80 23.29
CA MET A 1 10.48 -4.37 21.88
C MET A 1 10.94 -2.92 21.70
N ILE A 2 10.25 -1.90 22.23
CA ILE A 2 10.63 -0.48 22.03
C ILE A 2 11.99 -0.16 22.64
N SER A 3 12.29 -0.64 23.86
CA SER A 3 13.57 -0.41 24.56
C SER A 3 14.80 -1.05 23.89
N GLU A 4 14.62 -2.14 23.19
CA GLU A 4 15.73 -2.84 22.47
C GLU A 4 16.12 -2.12 21.17
N LEU A 5 15.22 -1.31 20.63
CA LEU A 5 15.46 -0.50 19.43
C LEU A 5 15.96 0.92 19.75
N GLU A 6 16.17 1.26 21.02
CA GLU A 6 16.62 2.61 21.43
C GLU A 6 17.89 3.06 20.67
N PRO A 7 18.96 2.24 20.58
CA PRO A 7 20.14 2.63 19.83
C PRO A 7 19.89 2.85 18.33
N PHE A 8 18.90 2.17 17.74
CA PHE A 8 18.49 2.38 16.36
C PHE A 8 17.75 3.71 16.20
N TYR A 9 16.80 4.00 17.10
CA TYR A 9 16.07 5.28 17.07
C TYR A 9 17.03 6.47 17.21
N GLU A 10 17.98 6.43 18.15
CA GLU A 10 18.97 7.48 18.34
C GLU A 10 19.77 7.76 17.06
N ARG A 11 20.23 6.72 16.35
CA ARG A 11 20.98 6.89 15.10
C ARG A 11 20.11 7.50 14.00
N VAL A 12 18.88 7.01 13.82
CA VAL A 12 17.96 7.54 12.82
C VAL A 12 17.62 9.00 13.11
N LEU A 13 17.41 9.37 14.38
CA LEU A 13 17.09 10.74 14.76
C LEU A 13 18.29 11.69 14.64
N ALA A 14 19.51 11.19 14.89
CA ALA A 14 20.73 11.98 14.70
C ALA A 14 21.05 12.24 13.21
N ARG A 15 20.65 11.31 12.34
CA ARG A 15 20.84 11.42 10.89
C ARG A 15 19.59 10.89 10.18
N PRO A 16 18.54 11.71 10.07
CA PRO A 16 17.31 11.28 9.42
C PRO A 16 17.51 10.93 7.94
N GLY A 17 16.64 10.12 7.41
CA GLY A 17 16.69 9.64 6.05
C GLY A 17 15.55 8.66 5.78
N ILE A 18 15.72 7.79 4.80
CA ILE A 18 14.72 6.79 4.44
C ILE A 18 14.95 5.51 5.26
N VAL A 19 13.94 5.10 6.03
CA VAL A 19 13.92 3.87 6.82
C VAL A 19 12.96 2.88 6.17
N LEU A 20 13.47 1.73 5.69
CA LEU A 20 12.64 0.67 5.12
C LEU A 20 12.49 -0.49 6.10
N LEU A 21 11.25 -0.87 6.40
CA LEU A 21 10.92 -1.92 7.36
C LEU A 21 10.68 -3.25 6.62
N LEU A 22 11.42 -4.28 7.00
CA LEU A 22 11.28 -5.66 6.51
C LEU A 22 10.77 -6.56 7.63
N GLY A 23 9.87 -7.47 7.34
CA GLY A 23 9.40 -8.45 8.32
C GLY A 23 8.17 -9.19 7.89
N GLY A 24 7.98 -10.36 8.46
CA GLY A 24 6.80 -11.19 8.27
C GLY A 24 5.50 -10.57 8.79
N ILE A 25 4.47 -11.40 8.85
CA ILE A 25 3.15 -11.03 9.36
C ILE A 25 3.25 -10.69 10.85
N ASP A 26 2.59 -9.60 11.26
CA ASP A 26 2.49 -9.16 12.66
C ASP A 26 3.84 -9.07 13.39
N ALA A 27 4.91 -8.73 12.66
CA ALA A 27 6.25 -8.56 13.20
C ALA A 27 6.45 -7.21 13.93
N GLY A 28 5.43 -6.34 13.97
CA GLY A 28 5.50 -5.04 14.64
C GLY A 28 5.98 -3.87 13.77
N LYS A 29 6.13 -4.06 12.46
CA LYS A 29 6.60 -3.02 11.51
C LYS A 29 5.83 -1.71 11.65
N THR A 30 4.51 -1.75 11.53
CA THR A 30 3.65 -0.56 11.62
C THR A 30 3.74 0.13 12.99
N THR A 31 3.88 -0.64 14.07
CA THR A 31 4.07 -0.09 15.42
C THR A 31 5.38 0.71 15.51
N VAL A 32 6.46 0.15 14.97
CA VAL A 32 7.76 0.84 14.95
C VAL A 32 7.74 2.02 13.96
N ALA A 33 7.03 1.90 12.83
CA ALA A 33 6.83 3.02 11.92
C ALA A 33 6.21 4.23 12.64
N VAL A 34 5.09 4.04 13.32
CA VAL A 34 4.40 5.10 14.06
C VAL A 34 5.29 5.66 15.18
N GLU A 35 6.04 4.82 15.89
CA GLU A 35 6.97 5.27 16.92
C GLU A 35 8.12 6.11 16.37
N LEU A 36 8.67 5.76 15.20
CA LEU A 36 9.67 6.57 14.50
C LEU A 36 9.12 7.94 14.10
N LEU A 37 7.89 8.00 13.56
CA LEU A 37 7.24 9.27 13.24
C LEU A 37 7.06 10.13 14.50
N ARG A 38 6.55 9.55 15.59
CA ARG A 38 6.34 10.25 16.86
C ARG A 38 7.65 10.84 17.41
N ARG A 39 8.73 10.06 17.39
CA ARG A 39 10.06 10.51 17.84
C ARG A 39 10.66 11.55 16.89
N GLY A 40 10.51 11.36 15.60
CA GLY A 40 10.94 12.33 14.59
C GLY A 40 10.32 13.69 14.83
N LEU A 41 8.99 13.75 14.96
CA LEU A 41 8.27 14.99 15.26
C LEU A 41 8.70 15.62 16.59
N ALA A 42 8.89 14.80 17.64
CA ALA A 42 9.36 15.30 18.94
C ALA A 42 10.78 15.89 18.89
N ASN A 43 11.60 15.48 17.91
CA ASN A 43 12.94 16.02 17.65
C ASN A 43 12.94 17.13 16.59
N GLY A 44 11.78 17.60 16.14
CA GLY A 44 11.65 18.70 15.20
C GLY A 44 11.86 18.33 13.73
N HIS A 45 11.87 17.03 13.39
CA HIS A 45 11.96 16.58 12.00
C HIS A 45 10.60 16.62 11.29
N SER A 46 10.63 16.92 9.99
CA SER A 46 9.52 16.68 9.09
C SER A 46 9.48 15.18 8.72
N VAL A 47 8.34 14.53 8.95
CA VAL A 47 8.23 13.08 8.84
C VAL A 47 7.21 12.65 7.79
N ALA A 48 7.43 11.49 7.17
CA ALA A 48 6.47 10.87 6.26
C ALA A 48 6.36 9.36 6.52
N LEU A 49 5.14 8.84 6.39
CA LEU A 49 4.85 7.43 6.29
C LEU A 49 4.47 7.08 4.86
N VAL A 50 5.23 6.20 4.23
CA VAL A 50 4.85 5.54 2.99
C VAL A 50 4.38 4.14 3.35
N ASP A 51 3.07 3.97 3.38
CA ASP A 51 2.47 2.67 3.65
C ASP A 51 2.31 1.87 2.37
N ALA A 52 3.16 0.88 2.21
CA ALA A 52 3.18 -0.01 1.06
C ALA A 52 2.64 -1.41 1.38
N ASP A 53 1.85 -1.57 2.45
CA ASP A 53 1.08 -2.79 2.72
C ASP A 53 -0.34 -2.66 2.15
N VAL A 54 -0.50 -3.09 0.91
CA VAL A 54 -1.74 -3.00 0.15
C VAL A 54 -2.89 -3.86 0.67
N ALA A 55 -2.60 -4.76 1.61
CA ALA A 55 -3.59 -5.69 2.18
C ALA A 55 -4.06 -5.27 3.57
N GLN A 56 -3.17 -4.65 4.36
CA GLN A 56 -3.41 -4.25 5.74
C GLN A 56 -3.09 -2.77 5.90
N SER A 57 -3.63 -1.95 4.99
CA SER A 57 -3.30 -0.53 4.88
C SER A 57 -3.59 0.23 6.16
N THR A 58 -2.64 1.07 6.55
CA THR A 58 -2.78 2.08 7.60
C THR A 58 -3.11 3.44 6.98
N VAL A 59 -2.53 3.75 5.81
CA VAL A 59 -2.72 5.00 5.08
C VAL A 59 -3.48 4.74 3.79
N GLY A 60 -4.67 5.32 3.67
CA GLY A 60 -5.54 5.11 2.53
C GLY A 60 -6.24 3.75 2.49
N PRO A 61 -7.04 3.46 1.45
CA PRO A 61 -7.76 2.20 1.31
C PRO A 61 -6.84 1.07 0.85
N PRO A 62 -7.20 -0.21 1.11
CA PRO A 62 -6.50 -1.35 0.50
C PRO A 62 -6.44 -1.22 -1.02
N THR A 63 -5.51 -1.91 -1.66
CA THR A 63 -5.16 -1.82 -3.09
C THR A 63 -4.35 -0.59 -3.48
N THR A 64 -4.05 0.31 -2.56
CA THR A 64 -3.20 1.49 -2.79
C THR A 64 -1.93 1.43 -1.94
N VAL A 65 -0.92 2.17 -2.35
CA VAL A 65 0.18 2.63 -1.51
C VAL A 65 -0.17 4.06 -1.12
N GLY A 66 -0.06 4.38 0.17
CA GLY A 66 -0.44 5.69 0.70
C GLY A 66 0.76 6.45 1.26
N LEU A 67 0.78 7.76 1.06
CA LEU A 67 1.69 8.71 1.70
C LEU A 67 0.93 9.55 2.71
N ARG A 68 1.47 9.65 3.92
CA ARG A 68 1.02 10.58 4.96
C ARG A 68 2.20 11.35 5.53
N CYS A 69 2.11 12.66 5.59
CA CYS A 69 3.06 13.56 6.25
C CYS A 69 2.35 14.18 7.47
N PRO A 70 2.30 13.48 8.61
CA PRO A 70 1.50 13.92 9.76
C PRO A 70 2.17 15.05 10.51
N GLY A 71 1.35 15.93 11.10
CA GLY A 71 1.77 16.83 12.16
C GLY A 71 1.81 16.14 13.54
N PRO A 72 2.29 16.85 14.59
CA PRO A 72 2.44 16.28 15.95
C PRO A 72 1.17 15.67 16.53
N ASP A 73 0.00 16.25 16.25
CA ASP A 73 -1.29 15.83 16.78
C ASP A 73 -2.03 14.85 15.85
N GLU A 74 -1.40 14.43 14.74
CA GLU A 74 -2.02 13.63 13.68
C GLU A 74 -1.49 12.19 13.61
N LEU A 75 -1.02 11.63 14.74
CA LEU A 75 -0.52 10.25 14.81
C LEU A 75 -1.55 9.26 15.34
N THR A 76 -2.83 9.63 15.37
CA THR A 76 -3.90 8.69 15.71
C THR A 76 -4.16 7.74 14.52
N ARG A 77 -4.77 6.59 14.81
CA ARG A 77 -5.14 5.63 13.77
C ARG A 77 -6.09 6.23 12.73
N GLU A 78 -6.99 7.10 13.17
CA GLU A 78 -7.97 7.79 12.32
C GLU A 78 -7.30 8.80 11.40
N SER A 79 -6.39 9.63 11.93
CA SER A 79 -5.71 10.64 11.13
C SER A 79 -4.70 10.04 10.15
N LEU A 80 -4.06 8.92 10.50
CA LEU A 80 -3.16 8.21 9.60
C LEU A 80 -3.90 7.55 8.42
N ARG A 81 -5.19 7.24 8.53
CA ARG A 81 -6.00 6.72 7.41
C ARG A 81 -6.17 7.72 6.27
N VAL A 82 -6.08 9.01 6.57
CA VAL A 82 -6.20 10.07 5.55
C VAL A 82 -4.86 10.19 4.82
N ALA A 83 -4.84 9.82 3.56
CA ALA A 83 -3.64 9.94 2.75
C ALA A 83 -3.50 11.36 2.20
N ASP A 84 -2.27 11.89 2.19
CA ASP A 84 -1.93 13.13 1.49
C ASP A 84 -1.72 12.86 -0.01
N GLU A 85 -1.33 11.63 -0.36
CA GLU A 85 -1.19 11.17 -1.73
C GLU A 85 -1.36 9.65 -1.79
N LEU A 86 -1.96 9.18 -2.89
CA LEU A 86 -2.18 7.75 -3.16
C LEU A 86 -1.55 7.36 -4.48
N SER A 87 -1.09 6.12 -4.55
CA SER A 87 -0.74 5.46 -5.81
C SER A 87 -1.41 4.09 -5.87
N PHE A 88 -2.14 3.83 -6.95
CA PHE A 88 -2.92 2.60 -7.09
C PHE A 88 -2.04 1.41 -7.47
N ALA A 89 -1.98 0.40 -6.62
CA ALA A 89 -1.33 -0.87 -6.89
C ALA A 89 -2.28 -1.91 -7.52
N GLY A 90 -3.59 -1.75 -7.28
CA GLY A 90 -4.64 -2.55 -7.89
C GLY A 90 -4.78 -3.97 -7.34
N THR A 91 -4.16 -4.27 -6.21
CA THR A 91 -4.13 -5.61 -5.64
C THR A 91 -4.07 -5.59 -4.13
N ILE A 92 -4.49 -6.67 -3.51
CA ILE A 92 -4.28 -6.98 -2.08
C ILE A 92 -3.20 -8.06 -1.87
N THR A 93 -2.61 -8.57 -2.94
CA THR A 93 -1.52 -9.56 -2.89
C THR A 93 -0.40 -9.17 -3.84
N PRO A 94 0.86 -9.21 -3.38
CA PRO A 94 2.00 -8.87 -4.23
C PRO A 94 2.23 -9.80 -5.41
N ARG A 95 1.84 -11.07 -5.29
CA ARG A 95 2.08 -12.07 -6.35
C ARG A 95 1.37 -11.65 -7.66
N GLY A 96 2.13 -11.56 -8.74
CA GLY A 96 1.65 -11.10 -10.04
C GLY A 96 1.55 -9.58 -10.22
N HIS A 97 1.83 -8.79 -9.14
CA HIS A 97 1.69 -7.32 -9.15
C HIS A 97 2.94 -6.61 -8.59
N LEU A 98 4.14 -7.19 -8.82
CA LEU A 98 5.38 -6.63 -8.26
C LEU A 98 5.65 -5.23 -8.82
N LEU A 99 5.51 -5.04 -10.13
CA LEU A 99 5.79 -3.76 -10.79
C LEU A 99 4.93 -2.62 -10.27
N PRO A 100 3.59 -2.71 -10.20
CA PRO A 100 2.76 -1.65 -9.63
C PRO A 100 3.11 -1.32 -8.19
N LEU A 101 3.41 -2.33 -7.35
CA LEU A 101 3.79 -2.12 -5.96
C LEU A 101 5.13 -1.42 -5.80
N VAL A 102 6.12 -1.79 -6.60
CA VAL A 102 7.45 -1.18 -6.56
C VAL A 102 7.38 0.25 -7.06
N ALA A 103 6.72 0.48 -8.21
CA ALA A 103 6.54 1.81 -8.78
C ALA A 103 5.80 2.74 -7.81
N ALA A 104 4.65 2.31 -7.28
CA ALA A 104 3.88 3.07 -6.31
C ALA A 104 4.71 3.47 -5.07
N THR A 105 5.46 2.51 -4.51
CA THR A 105 6.31 2.78 -3.33
C THR A 105 7.39 3.81 -3.66
N SER A 106 8.09 3.66 -4.78
CA SER A 106 9.16 4.57 -5.19
C SER A 106 8.63 5.98 -5.49
N THR A 107 7.49 6.08 -6.18
CA THR A 107 6.85 7.37 -6.49
C THR A 107 6.50 8.13 -5.20
N LEU A 108 5.91 7.45 -4.21
CA LEU A 108 5.50 8.12 -2.99
C LEU A 108 6.67 8.44 -2.05
N VAL A 109 7.75 7.66 -2.07
CA VAL A 109 9.00 8.04 -1.39
C VAL A 109 9.58 9.32 -2.03
N ALA A 110 9.62 9.39 -3.36
CA ALA A 110 10.08 10.60 -4.05
C ALA A 110 9.17 11.81 -3.75
N ALA A 111 7.84 11.61 -3.67
CA ALA A 111 6.89 12.66 -3.30
C ALA A 111 7.10 13.16 -1.86
N ALA A 112 7.40 12.27 -0.91
CA ALA A 112 7.73 12.65 0.47
C ALA A 112 9.00 13.52 0.53
N LEU A 113 10.06 13.11 -0.17
CA LEU A 113 11.29 13.90 -0.26
C LEU A 113 11.07 15.25 -0.94
N ALA A 114 10.27 15.30 -2.02
CA ALA A 114 9.93 16.54 -2.71
C ALA A 114 9.12 17.52 -1.84
N ARG A 115 8.40 17.01 -0.84
CA ARG A 115 7.70 17.80 0.19
C ARG A 115 8.63 18.28 1.31
N GLY A 116 9.92 17.91 1.27
CA GLY A 116 10.91 18.29 2.28
C GLY A 116 10.86 17.46 3.56
N CYS A 117 10.34 16.22 3.51
CA CYS A 117 10.39 15.35 4.68
C CYS A 117 11.81 14.84 4.93
N ASP A 118 12.32 15.05 6.16
CA ASP A 118 13.65 14.63 6.59
C ASP A 118 13.69 13.12 6.87
N LEU A 119 12.64 12.59 7.51
CA LEU A 119 12.51 11.21 7.89
C LEU A 119 11.34 10.57 7.13
N VAL A 120 11.63 9.62 6.25
CA VAL A 120 10.62 8.87 5.48
C VAL A 120 10.63 7.42 5.94
N VAL A 121 9.55 6.96 6.55
CA VAL A 121 9.39 5.57 6.97
C VAL A 121 8.57 4.81 5.93
N VAL A 122 9.12 3.72 5.40
CA VAL A 122 8.47 2.85 4.42
C VAL A 122 8.01 1.57 5.11
N ASP A 123 6.73 1.47 5.43
CA ASP A 123 6.13 0.22 5.93
C ASP A 123 5.80 -0.70 4.76
N THR A 124 6.30 -1.93 4.80
CA THR A 124 6.19 -2.85 3.66
C THR A 124 5.33 -4.07 3.97
N THR A 125 4.77 -4.68 2.92
CA THR A 125 4.04 -5.94 3.02
C THR A 125 4.84 -7.03 3.74
N SER A 126 4.14 -7.93 4.42
CA SER A 126 4.71 -9.13 5.03
C SER A 126 5.13 -10.21 4.01
N PHE A 127 5.06 -9.92 2.73
CA PHE A 127 5.45 -10.85 1.65
C PHE A 127 6.97 -10.87 1.51
N VAL A 128 7.64 -11.75 2.28
CA VAL A 128 9.10 -11.84 2.43
C VAL A 128 9.69 -13.14 1.90
N SER A 129 8.85 -14.16 1.66
CA SER A 129 9.32 -15.51 1.35
C SER A 129 9.30 -15.82 -0.15
N GLY A 130 10.19 -16.75 -0.56
CA GLY A 130 10.29 -17.24 -1.92
C GLY A 130 10.82 -16.21 -2.92
N LEU A 131 10.94 -16.62 -4.18
CA LEU A 131 11.52 -15.79 -5.25
C LEU A 131 10.83 -14.43 -5.39
N TYR A 132 9.50 -14.42 -5.43
CA TYR A 132 8.75 -13.18 -5.63
C TYR A 132 8.86 -12.22 -4.43
N GLY A 133 8.96 -12.74 -3.18
CA GLY A 133 9.22 -11.92 -2.01
C GLY A 133 10.58 -11.25 -2.09
N GLN A 134 11.62 -12.00 -2.48
CA GLN A 134 12.97 -11.49 -2.67
C GLN A 134 13.02 -10.42 -3.78
N LEU A 135 12.44 -10.70 -4.95
CA LEU A 135 12.39 -9.74 -6.06
C LEU A 135 11.65 -8.45 -5.67
N LEU A 136 10.50 -8.56 -5.00
CA LEU A 136 9.76 -7.39 -4.53
C LEU A 136 10.61 -6.50 -3.62
N LYS A 137 11.25 -7.11 -2.61
CA LYS A 137 12.06 -6.34 -1.66
C LYS A 137 13.33 -5.81 -2.29
N TYR A 138 14.00 -6.60 -3.13
CA TYR A 138 15.17 -6.13 -3.88
C TYR A 138 14.86 -4.88 -4.70
N HIS A 139 13.80 -4.89 -5.51
CA HIS A 139 13.45 -3.72 -6.32
C HIS A 139 12.97 -2.54 -5.49
N LYS A 140 12.27 -2.77 -4.37
CA LYS A 140 11.96 -1.68 -3.42
C LYS A 140 13.23 -1.05 -2.86
N LEU A 141 14.19 -1.86 -2.37
CA LEU A 141 15.49 -1.38 -1.90
C LEU A 141 16.25 -0.59 -2.98
N GLN A 142 16.29 -1.12 -4.21
CA GLN A 142 17.00 -0.49 -5.33
C GLN A 142 16.42 0.88 -5.69
N LEU A 143 15.09 1.02 -5.72
CA LEU A 143 14.43 2.23 -6.19
C LEU A 143 14.18 3.26 -5.08
N THR A 144 13.97 2.84 -3.84
CA THR A 144 13.80 3.77 -2.71
C THR A 144 15.12 4.22 -2.11
N ARG A 145 16.21 3.45 -2.31
CA ARG A 145 17.57 3.74 -1.80
C ARG A 145 17.56 4.13 -0.32
N PRO A 146 17.09 3.24 0.58
CA PRO A 146 16.98 3.58 1.98
C PRO A 146 18.35 3.82 2.61
N ASP A 147 18.41 4.72 3.60
CA ASP A 147 19.57 4.93 4.46
C ASP A 147 19.65 3.82 5.52
N TYR A 148 18.48 3.34 5.96
CA TYR A 148 18.35 2.31 6.98
C TYR A 148 17.38 1.22 6.54
N VAL A 149 17.73 -0.03 6.84
CA VAL A 149 16.84 -1.18 6.72
C VAL A 149 16.72 -1.83 8.09
N LEU A 150 15.51 -1.85 8.64
CA LEU A 150 15.21 -2.56 9.89
C LEU A 150 14.46 -3.86 9.56
N ALA A 151 15.10 -4.98 9.85
CA ALA A 151 14.59 -6.32 9.60
C ALA A 151 14.07 -6.94 10.90
N PHE A 152 12.78 -7.30 10.94
CA PHE A 152 12.09 -7.94 12.05
C PHE A 152 12.14 -9.46 11.88
N GLU A 153 13.11 -10.09 12.49
CA GLU A 153 13.46 -11.50 12.33
C GLU A 153 12.78 -12.38 13.38
N ARG A 154 12.26 -13.56 12.98
CA ARG A 154 11.65 -14.52 13.90
C ARG A 154 12.35 -15.89 13.96
N GLY A 155 13.23 -16.21 13.04
CA GLY A 155 13.86 -17.52 13.00
C GLY A 155 14.63 -17.79 11.72
N GLY A 156 15.24 -16.77 11.12
CA GLY A 156 16.07 -16.90 9.93
C GLY A 156 15.30 -16.68 8.60
N GLU A 157 14.01 -16.37 8.66
CA GLU A 157 13.20 -16.20 7.44
C GLU A 157 13.59 -14.98 6.60
N LEU A 158 14.26 -13.99 7.22
CA LEU A 158 14.72 -12.78 6.52
C LEU A 158 16.19 -12.84 6.10
N GLU A 159 16.93 -13.87 6.47
CA GLU A 159 18.36 -13.99 6.14
C GLU A 159 18.66 -13.72 4.64
N PRO A 160 17.88 -14.25 3.66
CA PRO A 160 18.11 -13.96 2.26
C PRO A 160 17.92 -12.47 1.93
N LEU A 161 16.93 -11.79 2.54
CA LEU A 161 16.63 -10.38 2.31
C LEU A 161 17.64 -9.46 2.97
N VAL A 162 18.08 -9.79 4.18
CA VAL A 162 19.17 -9.11 4.89
C VAL A 162 20.46 -9.22 4.07
N GLY A 163 20.76 -10.41 3.56
CA GLY A 163 21.89 -10.64 2.66
C GLY A 163 21.79 -9.82 1.36
N ILE A 164 20.59 -9.67 0.78
CA ILE A 164 20.35 -8.81 -0.37
C ILE A 164 20.58 -7.33 0.00
N ALA A 165 19.99 -6.85 1.09
CA ALA A 165 20.15 -5.48 1.53
C ALA A 165 21.63 -5.12 1.73
N ARG A 166 22.37 -5.95 2.45
CA ARG A 166 23.81 -5.74 2.71
C ARG A 166 24.70 -5.76 1.47
N ARG A 167 24.36 -6.56 0.46
CA ARG A 167 25.17 -6.69 -0.76
C ARG A 167 24.85 -5.69 -1.85
N PHE A 168 23.60 -5.25 -1.94
CA PHE A 168 23.11 -4.46 -3.08
C PHE A 168 22.70 -3.03 -2.72
N THR A 169 22.86 -2.63 -1.45
CA THR A 169 22.60 -1.25 -1.02
C THR A 169 23.71 -0.74 -0.12
N SER A 170 23.76 0.57 0.09
CA SER A 170 24.61 1.23 1.09
C SER A 170 23.89 1.43 2.44
N ALA A 171 22.69 0.90 2.59
CA ALA A 171 21.89 1.05 3.80
C ALA A 171 22.55 0.43 5.02
N GLU A 172 22.43 1.08 6.17
CA GLU A 172 22.69 0.45 7.45
C GLU A 172 21.59 -0.59 7.72
N VAL A 173 21.95 -1.88 7.80
CA VAL A 173 21.01 -2.98 8.01
C VAL A 173 21.06 -3.42 9.46
N VAL A 174 19.94 -3.24 10.17
CA VAL A 174 19.76 -3.64 11.56
C VAL A 174 18.74 -4.77 11.63
N GLU A 175 19.11 -5.84 12.34
CA GLU A 175 18.23 -6.96 12.61
C GLU A 175 17.69 -6.85 14.04
N HIS A 176 16.39 -7.04 14.18
CA HIS A 176 15.70 -7.06 15.46
C HIS A 176 14.93 -8.38 15.61
N ASN A 177 15.24 -9.12 16.64
CA ASN A 177 14.57 -10.38 16.96
C ASN A 177 13.17 -10.11 17.54
N VAL A 178 12.15 -10.55 16.83
CA VAL A 178 10.74 -10.42 17.28
C VAL A 178 10.42 -11.56 18.23
N ARG A 179 9.74 -11.24 19.32
CA ARG A 179 9.22 -12.24 20.25
C ARG A 179 8.26 -13.20 19.54
N THR A 180 8.46 -14.49 19.75
CA THR A 180 7.66 -15.56 19.12
C THR A 180 6.38 -15.89 19.88
N ASP A 181 6.22 -15.37 21.10
CA ASP A 181 5.08 -15.64 21.99
C ASP A 181 3.81 -14.82 21.66
N LEU A 182 3.90 -13.84 20.76
CA LEU A 182 2.73 -13.09 20.31
C LEU A 182 2.05 -13.83 19.15
N PRO A 183 0.76 -14.19 19.29
CA PRO A 183 0.02 -14.86 18.22
C PRO A 183 -0.14 -13.92 17.03
N ALA A 184 0.16 -14.42 15.84
CA ALA A 184 -0.16 -13.69 14.62
C ALA A 184 -1.68 -13.74 14.36
N ARG A 185 -2.23 -12.66 13.83
CA ARG A 185 -3.64 -12.62 13.40
C ARG A 185 -3.93 -13.72 12.38
N THR A 186 -5.09 -14.33 12.51
CA THR A 186 -5.56 -15.36 11.59
C THR A 186 -5.81 -14.80 10.17
N VAL A 187 -5.99 -15.67 9.20
CA VAL A 187 -6.36 -15.26 7.83
C VAL A 187 -7.71 -14.54 7.84
N GLU A 188 -8.66 -15.04 8.65
CA GLU A 188 -9.99 -14.46 8.82
C GLU A 188 -9.93 -13.06 9.43
N GLU A 189 -9.20 -12.87 10.52
CA GLU A 189 -9.06 -11.56 11.16
C GLU A 189 -8.45 -10.52 10.21
N ARG A 190 -7.49 -10.93 9.37
CA ARG A 190 -6.91 -10.05 8.35
C ARG A 190 -7.89 -9.75 7.21
N MET A 191 -8.75 -10.70 6.86
CA MET A 191 -9.81 -10.47 5.88
C MET A 191 -10.84 -9.49 6.41
N ILE A 192 -11.33 -9.69 7.64
CA ILE A 192 -12.28 -8.79 8.31
C ILE A 192 -11.69 -7.39 8.40
N PHE A 193 -10.46 -7.24 8.89
CA PHE A 193 -9.79 -5.94 8.97
C PHE A 193 -9.76 -5.22 7.62
N ARG A 194 -9.45 -5.91 6.54
CA ARG A 194 -9.42 -5.33 5.20
C ARG A 194 -10.81 -4.93 4.70
N GLU A 195 -11.82 -5.74 4.96
CA GLU A 195 -13.22 -5.43 4.63
C GLU A 195 -13.70 -4.19 5.37
N GLU A 196 -13.34 -4.06 6.65
CA GLU A 196 -13.60 -2.86 7.47
C GLU A 196 -12.92 -1.61 6.90
N GLN A 197 -11.68 -1.73 6.37
CA GLN A 197 -10.99 -0.61 5.74
C GLN A 197 -11.70 -0.16 4.45
N PHE A 198 -12.15 -1.09 3.61
CA PHE A 198 -12.96 -0.75 2.44
C PHE A 198 -14.29 -0.12 2.85
N ALA A 199 -15.01 -0.73 3.80
CA ALA A 199 -16.27 -0.21 4.30
C ALA A 199 -16.11 1.23 4.83
N ALA A 200 -15.08 1.50 5.63
CA ALA A 200 -14.79 2.81 6.16
C ALA A 200 -14.49 3.85 5.06
N TYR A 201 -13.78 3.45 4.01
CA TYR A 201 -13.49 4.32 2.87
C TYR A 201 -14.77 4.74 2.13
N PHE A 202 -15.69 3.81 1.88
CA PHE A 202 -16.96 4.10 1.19
C PHE A 202 -18.03 4.72 2.09
N ALA A 203 -17.91 4.60 3.42
CA ALA A 203 -18.87 5.17 4.38
C ALA A 203 -18.91 6.71 4.38
N ALA A 204 -17.87 7.38 3.87
CA ALA A 204 -17.82 8.84 3.74
C ALA A 204 -18.88 9.41 2.76
N GLY A 205 -19.66 8.52 2.15
CA GLY A 205 -20.64 8.84 1.12
C GLY A 205 -20.10 8.59 -0.27
N VAL A 206 -20.97 8.11 -1.16
CA VAL A 206 -20.57 7.75 -2.53
C VAL A 206 -21.45 8.43 -3.56
N SER A 207 -20.85 8.80 -4.66
CA SER A 207 -21.53 9.24 -5.88
C SER A 207 -21.50 8.12 -6.91
N ARG A 208 -22.52 8.12 -7.80
CA ARG A 208 -22.61 7.16 -8.91
C ARG A 208 -22.70 7.89 -10.23
N TRP A 209 -21.87 7.51 -11.18
CA TRP A 209 -21.91 8.09 -12.54
C TRP A 209 -21.57 7.07 -13.61
N LYS A 210 -22.08 7.30 -14.81
CA LYS A 210 -21.81 6.43 -15.96
C LYS A 210 -20.36 6.55 -16.41
N VAL A 211 -19.75 5.42 -16.77
CA VAL A 211 -18.36 5.34 -17.22
C VAL A 211 -18.33 4.90 -18.69
N LYS A 212 -17.48 5.56 -19.48
CA LYS A 212 -17.24 5.17 -20.87
C LYS A 212 -16.13 4.12 -20.95
N PRO A 213 -16.25 3.08 -21.79
CA PRO A 213 -15.20 2.06 -21.95
C PRO A 213 -13.82 2.59 -22.32
N SER A 214 -13.76 3.73 -23.00
CA SER A 214 -12.51 4.36 -23.47
C SER A 214 -11.58 4.92 -22.36
N VAL A 215 -12.05 5.00 -21.10
CA VAL A 215 -11.25 5.58 -20.01
C VAL A 215 -10.43 4.55 -19.24
N PHE A 216 -10.54 3.26 -19.60
CA PHE A 216 -9.87 2.18 -18.85
C PHE A 216 -8.44 1.91 -19.31
N MET A 217 -7.61 1.51 -18.34
CA MET A 217 -6.32 0.87 -18.54
C MET A 217 -6.32 -0.47 -17.75
N PRO A 218 -6.10 -1.61 -18.44
CA PRO A 218 -5.91 -1.73 -19.89
C PRO A 218 -7.16 -1.32 -20.67
N THR A 219 -6.95 -0.93 -21.94
CA THR A 219 -8.04 -0.57 -22.85
C THR A 219 -8.93 -1.77 -23.12
N LEU A 220 -10.23 -1.59 -23.01
CA LEU A 220 -11.20 -2.65 -23.26
C LEU A 220 -11.37 -2.89 -24.78
N PRO A 221 -11.44 -4.15 -25.24
CA PRO A 221 -11.83 -4.47 -26.62
C PRO A 221 -13.21 -3.89 -26.96
N PRO A 222 -13.48 -3.60 -28.24
CA PRO A 222 -14.77 -3.00 -28.65
C PRO A 222 -16.01 -3.80 -28.25
N GLU A 223 -15.93 -5.13 -28.27
CA GLU A 223 -17.03 -6.06 -27.95
C GLU A 223 -16.89 -6.63 -26.54
N PHE A 224 -16.18 -5.93 -25.65
CA PHE A 224 -15.97 -6.41 -24.28
C PHE A 224 -17.29 -6.45 -23.52
N ASP A 225 -17.57 -7.58 -22.87
CA ASP A 225 -18.73 -7.73 -21.98
C ASP A 225 -18.51 -6.92 -20.68
N LEU A 226 -19.20 -5.78 -20.58
CA LEU A 226 -19.09 -4.88 -19.42
C LEU A 226 -19.58 -5.51 -18.11
N ALA A 227 -20.44 -6.53 -18.17
CA ALA A 227 -20.90 -7.25 -16.99
C ALA A 227 -19.73 -7.95 -16.24
N LEU A 228 -18.69 -8.34 -16.98
CA LEU A 228 -17.48 -8.92 -16.40
C LEU A 228 -16.70 -7.94 -15.49
N LEU A 229 -16.98 -6.64 -15.54
CA LEU A 229 -16.33 -5.64 -14.71
C LEU A 229 -17.09 -5.38 -13.40
N ASP A 230 -18.26 -5.97 -13.19
CA ASP A 230 -19.05 -5.77 -11.97
C ASP A 230 -18.26 -6.09 -10.70
N GLY A 231 -18.30 -5.19 -9.73
CA GLY A 231 -17.61 -5.30 -8.45
C GLY A 231 -16.09 -5.06 -8.49
N ILE A 232 -15.47 -4.84 -9.66
CA ILE A 232 -14.02 -4.61 -9.73
C ILE A 232 -13.65 -3.27 -9.07
N VAL A 233 -12.64 -3.32 -8.21
CA VAL A 233 -12.01 -2.11 -7.65
C VAL A 233 -11.14 -1.46 -8.73
N VAL A 234 -11.27 -0.16 -8.88
CA VAL A 234 -10.48 0.63 -9.84
C VAL A 234 -9.76 1.78 -9.16
N GLY A 235 -8.57 2.08 -9.63
CA GLY A 235 -7.85 3.30 -9.28
C GLY A 235 -8.31 4.45 -10.19
N MET A 236 -8.50 5.60 -9.61
CA MET A 236 -8.98 6.81 -10.27
C MET A 236 -7.80 7.75 -10.48
N GLU A 237 -7.20 7.68 -11.68
CA GLU A 237 -5.98 8.43 -12.01
C GLU A 237 -6.30 9.88 -12.37
N ASP A 238 -5.50 10.80 -11.83
CA ASP A 238 -5.67 12.25 -12.06
C ASP A 238 -5.01 12.75 -13.36
N GLY A 239 -4.25 11.88 -14.04
CA GLY A 239 -3.48 12.18 -15.24
C GLY A 239 -2.19 12.96 -14.97
N ARG A 240 -1.75 13.07 -13.72
CA ARG A 240 -0.49 13.68 -13.28
C ARG A 240 0.45 12.70 -12.61
N GLY A 241 0.04 11.42 -12.53
CA GLY A 241 0.80 10.35 -11.92
C GLY A 241 0.34 9.97 -10.52
N SER A 242 -0.69 10.63 -9.98
CA SER A 242 -1.29 10.32 -8.69
C SER A 242 -2.67 9.69 -8.85
N CYS A 243 -3.07 8.93 -7.86
CA CYS A 243 -4.39 8.33 -7.75
C CYS A 243 -5.27 9.18 -6.82
N ALA A 244 -6.35 9.75 -7.35
CA ALA A 244 -7.28 10.55 -6.56
C ALA A 244 -8.05 9.71 -5.51
N GLY A 245 -8.12 8.40 -5.71
CA GLY A 245 -8.79 7.44 -4.83
C GLY A 245 -9.20 6.19 -5.57
N ILE A 246 -10.02 5.37 -4.92
CA ILE A 246 -10.55 4.15 -5.52
C ILE A 246 -12.05 4.23 -5.74
N GLY A 247 -12.56 3.42 -6.65
CA GLY A 247 -13.98 3.20 -6.85
C GLY A 247 -14.28 1.73 -7.10
N VAL A 248 -15.56 1.40 -7.12
CA VAL A 248 -16.09 0.09 -7.49
C VAL A 248 -16.96 0.23 -8.72
N LEU A 249 -16.80 -0.66 -9.65
CA LEU A 249 -17.65 -0.72 -10.85
C LEU A 249 -18.95 -1.47 -10.53
N GLU A 250 -20.07 -0.89 -10.91
CA GLU A 250 -21.39 -1.51 -10.85
C GLU A 250 -21.96 -1.61 -12.27
N TYR A 251 -22.31 -2.82 -12.69
CA TYR A 251 -22.99 -3.02 -13.95
C TYR A 251 -24.49 -2.99 -13.78
N ASP A 252 -25.18 -2.16 -14.57
CA ASP A 252 -26.63 -2.08 -14.65
C ASP A 252 -27.11 -2.83 -15.90
N ASP A 253 -27.59 -4.05 -15.69
CA ASP A 253 -28.06 -4.95 -16.75
C ASP A 253 -29.27 -4.35 -17.51
N ALA A 254 -30.19 -3.71 -16.81
CA ALA A 254 -31.40 -3.14 -17.41
C ALA A 254 -31.10 -1.99 -18.40
N GLN A 255 -30.01 -1.27 -18.18
CA GLN A 255 -29.60 -0.16 -19.03
C GLN A 255 -28.37 -0.47 -19.88
N ASN A 256 -27.76 -1.65 -19.70
CA ASN A 256 -26.49 -2.04 -20.31
C ASN A 256 -25.42 -0.95 -20.14
N VAL A 257 -25.23 -0.48 -18.91
CA VAL A 257 -24.25 0.55 -18.61
C VAL A 257 -23.40 0.19 -17.41
N LEU A 258 -22.15 0.63 -17.45
CA LEU A 258 -21.22 0.53 -16.33
C LEU A 258 -21.25 1.86 -15.55
N ARG A 259 -21.37 1.75 -14.22
CA ARG A 259 -21.31 2.88 -13.31
C ARG A 259 -20.10 2.77 -12.41
N MET A 260 -19.53 3.90 -12.07
CA MET A 260 -18.54 4.06 -11.02
C MET A 260 -19.24 4.43 -9.71
N VAL A 261 -18.86 3.77 -8.63
CA VAL A 261 -19.27 4.13 -7.26
C VAL A 261 -18.01 4.52 -6.48
N SER A 262 -17.93 5.76 -6.04
CA SER A 262 -16.77 6.27 -5.33
C SER A 262 -17.09 7.48 -4.46
N PRO A 263 -16.39 7.72 -3.35
CA PRO A 263 -16.42 8.99 -2.64
C PRO A 263 -15.70 10.12 -3.41
N VAL A 264 -14.82 9.80 -4.37
CA VAL A 264 -14.15 10.80 -5.24
C VAL A 264 -15.11 11.25 -6.32
N THR A 265 -15.32 12.55 -6.48
CA THR A 265 -16.31 13.12 -7.40
C THR A 265 -15.73 13.93 -8.56
N HIS A 266 -14.43 14.26 -8.51
CA HIS A 266 -13.77 15.13 -9.49
C HIS A 266 -12.28 14.81 -9.64
N GLY A 267 -11.63 15.41 -10.63
CA GLY A 267 -10.18 15.26 -10.85
C GLY A 267 -9.76 13.96 -11.52
N VAL A 268 -10.69 13.13 -11.99
CA VAL A 268 -10.42 11.82 -12.59
C VAL A 268 -10.31 11.96 -14.11
N ARG A 269 -9.23 11.40 -14.68
CA ARG A 269 -9.00 11.37 -16.13
C ARG A 269 -8.96 9.96 -16.71
N GLY A 270 -8.59 8.97 -15.91
CA GLY A 270 -8.50 7.59 -16.34
C GLY A 270 -8.79 6.62 -15.19
N LEU A 271 -9.11 5.40 -15.55
CA LEU A 271 -9.43 4.33 -14.62
C LEU A 271 -8.50 3.14 -14.83
N ARG A 272 -7.82 2.71 -13.78
CA ARG A 272 -7.01 1.49 -13.81
C ARG A 272 -7.76 0.35 -13.16
N LEU A 273 -7.90 -0.75 -13.88
CA LEU A 273 -8.53 -1.96 -13.34
C LEU A 273 -7.64 -2.61 -12.28
N GLY A 274 -8.26 -2.99 -11.17
CA GLY A 274 -7.63 -3.77 -10.11
C GLY A 274 -7.98 -5.25 -10.19
N SER A 275 -7.25 -6.07 -9.47
CA SER A 275 -7.41 -7.53 -9.43
C SER A 275 -8.29 -8.04 -8.29
N VAL A 276 -9.16 -7.17 -7.75
CA VAL A 276 -10.02 -7.47 -6.60
C VAL A 276 -11.44 -7.04 -6.90
N ARG A 277 -12.41 -7.88 -6.50
CA ARG A 277 -13.83 -7.53 -6.48
C ARG A 277 -14.29 -7.33 -5.05
N ILE A 278 -15.06 -6.28 -4.83
CA ILE A 278 -15.73 -6.02 -3.56
C ILE A 278 -17.16 -5.53 -3.81
N ALA A 279 -17.98 -5.64 -2.78
CA ALA A 279 -19.23 -4.88 -2.70
C ALA A 279 -18.97 -3.50 -2.07
N THR A 280 -19.88 -2.55 -2.20
CA THR A 280 -19.74 -1.19 -1.63
C THR A 280 -19.79 -1.17 -0.11
N ASP A 281 -20.23 -2.25 0.53
CA ASP A 281 -20.13 -2.47 1.98
C ASP A 281 -18.73 -2.97 2.43
N GLY A 282 -17.78 -3.08 1.49
CA GLY A 282 -16.41 -3.51 1.73
C GLY A 282 -16.18 -5.02 1.66
N LYS A 283 -17.24 -5.83 1.55
CA LYS A 283 -17.10 -7.29 1.53
C LYS A 283 -16.42 -7.77 0.27
N SER A 284 -15.51 -8.72 0.45
CA SER A 284 -14.78 -9.34 -0.65
C SER A 284 -15.70 -10.19 -1.53
N ARG A 285 -15.59 -10.00 -2.85
CA ARG A 285 -16.26 -10.82 -3.89
C ARG A 285 -15.26 -11.66 -4.68
N GLY A 286 -14.04 -11.77 -4.18
CA GLY A 286 -12.96 -12.59 -4.72
C GLY A 286 -11.95 -11.86 -5.62
N PRO A 287 -10.94 -12.59 -6.10
CA PRO A 287 -9.94 -12.07 -7.01
C PRO A 287 -10.46 -11.94 -8.44
N VAL A 288 -9.80 -11.10 -9.24
CA VAL A 288 -9.98 -10.99 -10.69
C VAL A 288 -8.79 -11.65 -11.37
N ASP A 289 -9.07 -12.61 -12.24
CA ASP A 289 -8.06 -13.16 -13.16
C ASP A 289 -8.11 -12.40 -14.49
N PHE A 290 -7.13 -11.49 -14.70
CA PHE A 290 -7.04 -10.72 -15.93
C PHE A 290 -6.82 -11.58 -17.19
N ARG A 291 -6.22 -12.78 -17.06
CA ARG A 291 -6.03 -13.65 -18.20
C ARG A 291 -7.38 -14.17 -18.71
N ASN A 292 -8.27 -14.51 -17.78
CA ASN A 292 -9.62 -14.94 -18.14
C ASN A 292 -10.51 -13.75 -18.53
N LEU A 293 -10.30 -12.59 -17.90
CA LEU A 293 -11.08 -11.37 -18.17
C LEU A 293 -10.89 -10.85 -19.61
N PHE A 294 -9.66 -10.94 -20.14
CA PHE A 294 -9.29 -10.44 -21.49
C PHE A 294 -9.03 -11.57 -22.50
N ARG A 295 -9.51 -12.78 -22.22
CA ARG A 295 -9.44 -13.85 -23.20
C ARG A 295 -10.39 -13.53 -24.36
N THR A 296 -9.81 -13.24 -25.53
CA THR A 296 -10.47 -13.38 -26.81
C THR A 296 -10.36 -14.83 -27.20
N ASP A 297 -11.49 -15.55 -27.28
CA ASP A 297 -11.55 -16.90 -27.85
C ASP A 297 -11.07 -16.92 -29.29
#